data_4ff5d743b83eb8fa541a30ef311aa391
#
_entry.id   4ff5d743b83eb8fa541a30ef311aa391
#
_cell.length_a   1.000
_cell.length_b   1.000
_cell.length_c   1.000
_cell.angle_alpha   90.00
_cell.angle_beta   90.00
_cell.angle_gamma   90.00
#
_symmetry.space_group_name_H-M   'P 1'
#
loop_
_entity.id
_entity.type
_entity.pdbx_description
1 polymer ?
#
loop_
_entity_poly.entity_id
_entity_poly.type
_entity_poly.pdbx_seq_one_letter_code
_entity_poly.pdbx_strand_id
1 'polypeptide(L)'
;MEQVFVSVPGPWWTRLLYSNETPLKPGLRVRVPLGRSARVGLTVFEKGNSDCSNSVKIKPLSEIIDSTPPIPLELMETMKWFASTWFSGFGIAMKIMLPGKFFEGEELSPLEVENIADSKFTVKYNYEENDSTRYEKYIEMTESSLRGTLFLFSETNAATEFWKKLSPGLKASGVLWPSNTKKQWELWKEAREGKIDFVVGSQSASFVPLKGLSRIVVEDEISGGWRSQKAPVFHYRSVLAARANFAKAELILGGRMPSSKVFLQLPKEEINKKNIDNRLIFVNLHDSSSFPVDAVKDSLPISKPLIRETLTCRENGRWAFWILDRKGYAGELYCSDCGKSLRCANCGGVMRWEERRKRLSCLSCKNRTPIPENCPSCGGPFLEGIRPGLEALSERALLIFKYNIKKL
;
A
#
# COMPACT_ATOMS: atom_id res chain seq x y z
N MET A 1 -27.06 3.06 36.13
CA MET A 1 -26.72 3.26 34.71
C MET A 1 -25.26 2.87 34.53
N GLU A 2 -25.01 1.96 33.60
CA GLU A 2 -23.67 1.47 33.27
C GLU A 2 -22.96 2.41 32.30
N GLN A 3 -21.65 2.53 32.41
CA GLN A 3 -20.83 3.32 31.51
C GLN A 3 -20.43 2.48 30.32
N VAL A 4 -20.58 3.04 29.11
CA VAL A 4 -20.25 2.38 27.85
C VAL A 4 -19.31 3.27 27.04
N PHE A 5 -18.13 2.74 26.73
CA PHE A 5 -17.19 3.40 25.84
C PHE A 5 -17.48 3.07 24.39
N VAL A 6 -17.59 4.09 23.56
CA VAL A 6 -17.92 3.96 22.14
C VAL A 6 -16.86 4.67 21.28
N SER A 7 -16.33 3.96 20.30
CA SER A 7 -15.53 4.55 19.24
C SER A 7 -16.38 4.80 18.01
N VAL A 8 -16.31 6.01 17.46
CA VAL A 8 -16.98 6.38 16.21
C VAL A 8 -15.98 6.57 15.08
N PRO A 9 -16.35 6.32 13.80
CA PRO A 9 -15.45 6.54 12.67
C PRO A 9 -15.02 8.01 12.59
N GLY A 10 -13.73 8.28 12.67
CA GLY A 10 -13.21 9.64 12.59
C GLY A 10 -11.84 9.82 13.25
N PRO A 11 -11.36 11.06 13.33
CA PRO A 11 -10.02 11.38 13.79
C PRO A 11 -9.87 11.38 15.33
N TRP A 12 -10.87 10.94 16.07
CA TRP A 12 -10.81 10.96 17.54
C TRP A 12 -9.87 9.89 18.08
N TRP A 13 -8.94 10.32 18.90
CA TRP A 13 -8.01 9.46 19.62
C TRP A 13 -8.66 8.82 20.82
N THR A 14 -9.57 9.56 21.46
CA THR A 14 -10.27 9.12 22.66
C THR A 14 -11.57 8.43 22.31
N ARG A 15 -11.96 7.51 23.15
CA ARG A 15 -13.26 6.88 23.14
C ARG A 15 -14.26 7.85 23.78
N LEU A 16 -15.49 7.80 23.32
CA LEU A 16 -16.57 8.62 23.85
C LEU A 16 -17.31 7.82 24.93
N LEU A 17 -17.65 8.47 26.03
CA LEU A 17 -18.35 7.85 27.14
C LEU A 17 -19.85 8.15 27.07
N TYR A 18 -20.65 7.08 27.14
CA TYR A 18 -22.10 7.12 27.18
C TYR A 18 -22.64 6.27 28.33
N SER A 19 -23.94 6.42 28.66
CA SER A 19 -24.62 5.58 29.63
C SER A 19 -25.63 4.65 28.92
N ASN A 20 -25.83 3.46 29.54
CA ASN A 20 -26.87 2.52 29.16
C ASN A 20 -27.50 1.92 30.44
N GLU A 21 -28.65 1.30 30.35
CA GLU A 21 -29.30 0.68 31.51
C GLU A 21 -28.57 -0.60 31.95
N THR A 22 -28.06 -1.35 30.97
CA THR A 22 -27.37 -2.62 31.15
C THR A 22 -25.95 -2.57 30.59
N PRO A 23 -25.00 -3.37 31.11
CA PRO A 23 -23.67 -3.49 30.53
C PRO A 23 -23.74 -4.08 29.12
N LEU A 24 -22.94 -3.54 28.19
CA LEU A 24 -22.88 -3.99 26.80
C LEU A 24 -21.57 -4.74 26.53
N LYS A 25 -21.69 -5.79 25.72
CA LYS A 25 -20.51 -6.47 25.17
C LYS A 25 -19.76 -5.52 24.22
N PRO A 26 -18.42 -5.63 24.10
CA PRO A 26 -17.68 -4.87 23.11
C PRO A 26 -17.92 -5.41 21.69
N GLY A 27 -17.79 -4.51 20.73
CA GLY A 27 -17.95 -4.83 19.32
C GLY A 27 -19.38 -4.68 18.80
N LEU A 28 -20.34 -4.27 19.62
CA LEU A 28 -21.71 -3.98 19.17
C LEU A 28 -21.78 -2.62 18.50
N ARG A 29 -22.54 -2.51 17.40
CA ARG A 29 -22.89 -1.21 16.85
C ARG A 29 -23.94 -0.54 17.73
N VAL A 30 -23.69 0.70 18.04
CA VAL A 30 -24.61 1.54 18.79
C VAL A 30 -24.74 2.89 18.11
N ARG A 31 -25.93 3.48 18.19
CA ARG A 31 -26.16 4.86 17.74
C ARG A 31 -26.01 5.80 18.92
N VAL A 32 -25.17 6.81 18.76
CA VAL A 32 -24.82 7.75 19.82
C VAL A 32 -25.06 9.19 19.40
N PRO A 33 -25.52 10.07 20.29
CA PRO A 33 -25.63 11.50 20.02
C PRO A 33 -24.21 12.14 20.03
N LEU A 34 -23.82 12.73 18.90
CA LEU A 34 -22.54 13.44 18.78
C LEU A 34 -22.75 14.84 18.18
N GLY A 35 -22.60 15.86 19.00
CA GLY A 35 -22.94 17.23 18.63
C GLY A 35 -24.42 17.37 18.32
N ARG A 36 -24.75 17.83 17.11
CA ARG A 36 -26.11 18.00 16.59
C ARG A 36 -26.62 16.82 15.78
N SER A 37 -25.84 15.77 15.64
CA SER A 37 -26.19 14.58 14.84
C SER A 37 -26.03 13.30 15.65
N ALA A 38 -26.63 12.23 15.18
CA ALA A 38 -26.38 10.89 15.68
C ALA A 38 -25.32 10.20 14.80
N ARG A 39 -24.47 9.35 15.39
CA ARG A 39 -23.47 8.55 14.70
C ARG A 39 -23.51 7.11 15.16
N VAL A 40 -23.19 6.21 14.26
CA VAL A 40 -23.00 4.80 14.58
C VAL A 40 -21.55 4.55 14.92
N GLY A 41 -21.29 3.93 16.05
CA GLY A 41 -19.97 3.52 16.50
C GLY A 41 -19.97 2.09 17.02
N LEU A 42 -18.81 1.62 17.43
CA LEU A 42 -18.64 0.31 18.09
C LEU A 42 -18.37 0.49 19.58
N THR A 43 -19.01 -0.32 20.40
CA THR A 43 -18.68 -0.46 21.82
C THR A 43 -17.28 -1.05 21.96
N VAL A 44 -16.49 -0.53 22.90
CA VAL A 44 -15.11 -0.97 23.14
C VAL A 44 -14.86 -1.19 24.61
N PHE A 45 -14.00 -2.13 24.95
CA PHE A 45 -13.54 -2.29 26.33
C PHE A 45 -12.55 -1.20 26.71
N GLU A 46 -12.66 -0.72 27.94
CA GLU A 46 -11.58 -0.04 28.63
C GLU A 46 -11.27 -0.74 29.95
N LYS A 47 -10.01 -1.16 30.12
CA LYS A 47 -9.46 -1.49 31.42
C LYS A 47 -8.84 -0.21 31.97
N GLY A 48 -9.49 0.44 32.91
CA GLY A 48 -8.93 1.60 33.59
C GLY A 48 -10.01 2.44 34.26
N ASN A 49 -9.69 2.96 35.43
CA ASN A 49 -10.53 3.92 36.14
C ASN A 49 -10.76 5.12 35.21
N SER A 50 -11.99 5.36 34.83
CA SER A 50 -12.38 6.64 34.28
C SER A 50 -12.30 7.67 35.41
N ASP A 51 -11.17 8.34 35.55
CA ASP A 51 -11.10 9.61 36.26
C ASP A 51 -11.85 10.69 35.42
N CYS A 52 -13.08 10.40 35.08
CA CYS A 52 -14.01 11.41 34.63
C CYS A 52 -14.32 12.27 35.83
N SER A 53 -13.71 13.44 35.92
CA SER A 53 -14.10 14.47 36.86
C SER A 53 -15.64 14.56 36.88
N ASN A 54 -16.24 14.56 38.06
CA ASN A 54 -17.68 14.53 38.33
C ASN A 54 -18.53 15.65 37.68
N SER A 55 -17.98 16.40 36.71
CA SER A 55 -18.61 17.55 36.09
C SER A 55 -19.17 17.31 34.69
N VAL A 56 -18.91 16.17 34.05
CA VAL A 56 -19.36 15.91 32.67
C VAL A 56 -20.68 15.12 32.66
N LYS A 57 -21.74 15.72 32.15
CA LYS A 57 -23.04 15.04 31.97
C LYS A 57 -22.93 13.96 30.90
N ILE A 58 -22.89 12.71 31.30
CA ILE A 58 -22.87 11.54 30.41
C ILE A 58 -24.24 11.42 29.73
N LYS A 59 -24.25 11.36 28.39
CA LYS A 59 -25.48 11.17 27.59
C LYS A 59 -25.80 9.70 27.45
N PRO A 60 -27.09 9.33 27.40
CA PRO A 60 -27.48 7.94 27.08
C PRO A 60 -27.19 7.60 25.62
N LEU A 61 -27.03 6.31 25.34
CA LEU A 61 -27.06 5.77 23.98
C LEU A 61 -28.45 6.05 23.37
N SER A 62 -28.50 6.29 22.06
CA SER A 62 -29.77 6.45 21.35
C SER A 62 -30.40 5.11 20.96
N GLU A 63 -29.56 4.13 20.60
CA GLU A 63 -30.01 2.83 20.08
C GLU A 63 -28.88 1.80 20.16
N ILE A 64 -29.23 0.54 20.43
CA ILE A 64 -28.37 -0.63 20.27
C ILE A 64 -28.80 -1.32 18.99
N ILE A 65 -27.93 -1.36 17.98
CA ILE A 65 -28.28 -1.85 16.62
C ILE A 65 -28.13 -3.38 16.57
N ASP A 66 -27.09 -3.94 17.17
CA ASP A 66 -26.81 -5.37 17.10
C ASP A 66 -27.00 -6.06 18.45
N SER A 67 -27.51 -7.28 18.43
CA SER A 67 -27.57 -8.17 19.61
C SER A 67 -26.25 -8.93 19.85
N THR A 68 -25.46 -9.13 18.81
CA THR A 68 -24.14 -9.78 18.85
C THR A 68 -23.14 -8.99 18.01
N PRO A 69 -21.80 -9.08 18.29
CA PRO A 69 -20.81 -8.38 17.49
C PRO A 69 -20.91 -8.73 16.00
N PRO A 70 -21.09 -7.75 15.10
CA PRO A 70 -21.32 -7.99 13.67
C PRO A 70 -20.07 -8.26 12.85
N ILE A 71 -18.88 -8.20 13.44
CA ILE A 71 -17.61 -8.45 12.78
C ILE A 71 -16.83 -9.57 13.47
N PRO A 72 -16.06 -10.38 12.72
CA PRO A 72 -15.26 -11.44 13.31
C PRO A 72 -14.23 -10.91 14.30
N LEU A 73 -13.89 -11.73 15.30
CA LEU A 73 -12.98 -11.35 16.37
C LEU A 73 -11.58 -10.97 15.83
N GLU A 74 -11.08 -11.71 14.83
CA GLU A 74 -9.77 -11.43 14.24
C GLU A 74 -9.70 -10.05 13.59
N LEU A 75 -10.79 -9.58 13.00
CA LEU A 75 -10.85 -8.25 12.41
C LEU A 75 -10.91 -7.16 13.48
N MET A 76 -11.63 -7.41 14.56
CA MET A 76 -11.64 -6.52 15.73
C MET A 76 -10.25 -6.40 16.35
N GLU A 77 -9.56 -7.51 16.56
CA GLU A 77 -8.20 -7.50 17.12
C GLU A 77 -7.19 -6.85 16.14
N THR A 78 -7.38 -7.04 14.83
CA THR A 78 -6.59 -6.36 13.81
C THR A 78 -6.76 -4.84 13.89
N MET A 79 -7.98 -4.34 14.07
CA MET A 79 -8.24 -2.90 14.22
C MET A 79 -7.60 -2.33 15.50
N LYS A 80 -7.68 -3.05 16.63
CA LYS A 80 -7.03 -2.65 17.89
C LYS A 80 -5.51 -2.58 17.72
N TRP A 81 -4.93 -3.64 17.16
CA TRP A 81 -3.50 -3.71 16.89
C TRP A 81 -3.05 -2.59 15.92
N PHE A 82 -3.80 -2.33 14.86
CA PHE A 82 -3.53 -1.25 13.93
C PHE A 82 -3.52 0.11 14.64
N ALA A 83 -4.54 0.40 15.43
CA ALA A 83 -4.66 1.66 16.13
C ALA A 83 -3.47 1.91 17.07
N SER A 84 -2.98 0.89 17.77
CA SER A 84 -1.82 1.00 18.65
C SER A 84 -0.50 1.11 17.88
N THR A 85 -0.32 0.35 16.80
CA THR A 85 0.93 0.28 16.05
C THR A 85 1.22 1.54 15.25
N TRP A 86 0.18 2.14 14.64
CA TRP A 86 0.31 3.39 13.87
C TRP A 86 -0.11 4.63 14.64
N PHE A 87 -0.24 4.54 15.95
CA PHE A 87 -0.65 5.66 16.80
C PHE A 87 -1.83 6.43 16.19
N SER A 88 -2.81 5.68 15.69
CA SER A 88 -4.05 6.23 15.15
C SER A 88 -5.20 5.88 16.09
N GLY A 89 -6.19 6.74 16.20
CA GLY A 89 -7.39 6.42 16.98
C GLY A 89 -8.11 5.18 16.40
N PHE A 90 -8.77 4.40 17.26
CA PHE A 90 -9.54 3.22 16.83
C PHE A 90 -10.59 3.55 15.77
N GLY A 91 -11.19 4.75 15.82
CA GLY A 91 -12.12 5.26 14.80
C GLY A 91 -11.51 5.40 13.40
N ILE A 92 -10.20 5.62 13.31
CA ILE A 92 -9.48 5.65 12.01
C ILE A 92 -9.31 4.21 11.49
N ALA A 93 -8.95 3.26 12.36
CA ALA A 93 -8.87 1.84 11.99
C ALA A 93 -10.22 1.33 11.45
N MET A 94 -11.30 1.65 12.13
CA MET A 94 -12.67 1.33 11.70
C MET A 94 -12.95 1.90 10.29
N LYS A 95 -12.62 3.16 10.05
CA LYS A 95 -12.84 3.82 8.75
C LYS A 95 -12.02 3.21 7.61
N ILE A 96 -10.85 2.65 7.90
CA ILE A 96 -9.98 1.99 6.91
C ILE A 96 -10.47 0.58 6.60
N MET A 97 -10.90 -0.17 7.62
CA MET A 97 -11.15 -1.61 7.51
C MET A 97 -12.61 -1.99 7.31
N LEU A 98 -13.55 -1.09 7.61
CA LEU A 98 -14.98 -1.35 7.47
C LEU A 98 -15.60 -0.48 6.36
N PRO A 99 -16.55 -1.02 5.59
CA PRO A 99 -17.24 -0.25 4.56
C PRO A 99 -18.09 0.88 5.18
N GLY A 100 -18.24 2.00 4.46
CA GLY A 100 -19.02 3.14 4.94
C GLY A 100 -20.45 2.77 5.33
N LYS A 101 -21.08 1.88 4.57
CA LYS A 101 -22.44 1.38 4.82
C LYS A 101 -22.60 0.63 6.14
N PHE A 102 -21.55 0.05 6.67
CA PHE A 102 -21.54 -0.56 8.00
C PHE A 102 -22.02 0.43 9.09
N PHE A 103 -21.74 1.72 8.91
CA PHE A 103 -22.07 2.80 9.84
C PHE A 103 -23.40 3.52 9.50
N GLU A 104 -24.16 3.02 8.53
CA GLU A 104 -25.52 3.51 8.27
C GLU A 104 -26.57 2.87 9.21
N GLY A 105 -26.20 1.75 9.85
CA GLY A 105 -27.04 1.07 10.83
C GLY A 105 -28.02 0.07 10.24
N GLU A 106 -27.78 -0.43 9.00
CA GLU A 106 -28.52 -1.56 8.44
C GLU A 106 -28.36 -2.78 9.35
N GLU A 107 -29.46 -3.47 9.66
CA GLU A 107 -29.44 -4.67 10.49
C GLU A 107 -28.65 -5.79 9.80
N LEU A 108 -27.81 -6.48 10.56
CA LEU A 108 -27.01 -7.60 10.09
C LEU A 108 -27.40 -8.87 10.83
N SER A 109 -27.43 -10.00 10.12
CA SER A 109 -27.65 -11.31 10.73
C SER A 109 -26.62 -11.55 11.85
N PRO A 110 -26.97 -12.24 12.96
CA PRO A 110 -26.00 -12.62 13.98
C PRO A 110 -24.86 -13.45 13.38
N LEU A 111 -23.62 -13.24 13.87
CA LEU A 111 -22.52 -14.14 13.55
C LEU A 111 -22.63 -15.40 14.41
N GLU A 112 -22.56 -16.55 13.78
CA GLU A 112 -22.33 -17.80 14.49
C GLU A 112 -20.92 -17.76 15.10
N VAL A 113 -20.81 -18.21 16.36
CA VAL A 113 -19.51 -18.34 17.01
C VAL A 113 -18.78 -19.49 16.35
N GLU A 114 -17.76 -19.18 15.56
CA GLU A 114 -16.88 -20.20 15.02
C GLU A 114 -15.98 -20.74 16.14
N ASN A 115 -16.02 -22.05 16.34
CA ASN A 115 -14.96 -22.72 17.07
C ASN A 115 -13.70 -22.62 16.21
N ILE A 116 -12.78 -21.75 16.59
CA ILE A 116 -11.45 -21.69 15.99
C ILE A 116 -10.82 -23.07 16.22
N ALA A 117 -10.69 -23.85 15.17
CA ALA A 117 -9.94 -25.12 15.22
C ALA A 117 -8.55 -24.84 15.82
N ASP A 118 -7.90 -25.88 16.38
CA ASP A 118 -6.53 -25.81 16.94
C ASP A 118 -5.44 -25.47 15.87
N SER A 119 -5.77 -24.58 14.94
CA SER A 119 -4.88 -24.11 13.89
C SER A 119 -3.89 -23.11 14.48
N LYS A 120 -2.65 -23.18 13.99
CA LYS A 120 -1.58 -22.25 14.35
C LYS A 120 -1.30 -21.33 13.18
N PHE A 121 -0.98 -20.07 13.49
CA PHE A 121 -0.42 -19.16 12.49
C PHE A 121 0.85 -19.74 11.88
N THR A 122 0.89 -19.81 10.57
CA THR A 122 2.05 -20.28 9.79
C THR A 122 2.32 -19.31 8.65
N VAL A 123 3.58 -19.27 8.20
CA VAL A 123 3.99 -18.48 7.04
C VAL A 123 4.60 -19.42 6.01
N LYS A 124 4.10 -19.35 4.79
CA LYS A 124 4.68 -20.02 3.62
C LYS A 124 5.15 -19.02 2.59
N TYR A 125 6.03 -19.44 1.72
CA TYR A 125 6.64 -18.59 0.71
C TYR A 125 6.46 -19.19 -0.68
N ASN A 126 6.19 -18.34 -1.68
CA ASN A 126 6.05 -18.76 -3.08
C ASN A 126 6.71 -17.73 -4.00
N TYR A 127 8.03 -17.87 -4.17
CA TYR A 127 8.83 -16.98 -5.01
C TYR A 127 9.25 -17.67 -6.29
N GLU A 128 8.64 -17.27 -7.40
CA GLU A 128 8.91 -17.76 -8.74
C GLU A 128 8.96 -16.60 -9.72
N GLU A 129 9.87 -16.67 -10.68
CA GLU A 129 10.05 -15.62 -11.70
C GLU A 129 8.82 -15.52 -12.61
N ASN A 130 8.22 -16.65 -12.97
CA ASN A 130 7.07 -16.71 -13.85
C ASN A 130 5.75 -16.59 -13.08
N ASP A 131 4.94 -15.59 -13.44
CA ASP A 131 3.64 -15.35 -12.82
C ASP A 131 2.67 -16.54 -12.97
N SER A 132 2.71 -17.23 -14.13
CA SER A 132 1.83 -18.40 -14.35
C SER A 132 2.15 -19.54 -13.39
N THR A 133 3.42 -19.91 -13.27
CA THR A 133 3.89 -20.96 -12.35
C THR A 133 3.56 -20.61 -10.91
N ARG A 134 3.70 -19.32 -10.55
CA ARG A 134 3.39 -18.85 -9.20
C ARG A 134 1.90 -18.95 -8.89
N TYR A 135 1.04 -18.60 -9.87
CA TYR A 135 -0.41 -18.70 -9.72
C TYR A 135 -0.90 -20.14 -9.65
N GLU A 136 -0.32 -21.05 -10.42
CA GLU A 136 -0.59 -22.48 -10.34
C GLU A 136 -0.26 -23.02 -8.94
N LYS A 137 0.91 -22.66 -8.40
CA LYS A 137 1.30 -23.05 -7.04
C LYS A 137 0.35 -22.52 -5.96
N TYR A 138 -0.21 -21.29 -6.12
CA TYR A 138 -1.22 -20.83 -5.18
C TYR A 138 -2.48 -21.68 -5.19
N ILE A 139 -2.90 -22.14 -6.36
CA ILE A 139 -4.05 -23.04 -6.51
C ILE A 139 -3.72 -24.41 -5.89
N GLU A 140 -2.55 -24.98 -6.20
CA GLU A 140 -2.08 -26.24 -5.63
C GLU A 140 -1.98 -26.21 -4.10
N MET A 141 -1.40 -25.13 -3.54
CA MET A 141 -1.30 -24.94 -2.08
C MET A 141 -2.67 -24.87 -1.40
N THR A 142 -3.73 -24.63 -2.17
CA THR A 142 -5.10 -24.48 -1.68
C THR A 142 -5.99 -25.66 -2.06
N GLU A 143 -5.48 -26.70 -2.77
CA GLU A 143 -6.26 -27.83 -3.28
C GLU A 143 -7.08 -28.57 -2.22
N SER A 144 -6.60 -28.62 -0.98
CA SER A 144 -7.33 -29.26 0.11
C SER A 144 -8.61 -28.50 0.50
N SER A 145 -8.64 -27.19 0.38
CA SER A 145 -9.80 -26.30 0.55
C SER A 145 -9.48 -24.87 0.15
N LEU A 146 -10.27 -24.29 -0.72
CA LEU A 146 -10.28 -22.84 -0.99
C LEU A 146 -11.06 -22.06 0.05
N ARG A 147 -11.88 -22.73 0.86
CA ARG A 147 -12.74 -22.07 1.84
C ARG A 147 -11.92 -21.28 2.86
N GLY A 148 -12.35 -20.03 3.09
CA GLY A 148 -11.65 -19.12 3.98
C GLY A 148 -10.37 -18.54 3.39
N THR A 149 -10.21 -18.48 2.06
CA THR A 149 -8.99 -17.96 1.43
C THR A 149 -9.17 -16.57 0.83
N LEU A 150 -8.28 -15.64 1.18
CA LEU A 150 -8.13 -14.34 0.53
C LEU A 150 -6.90 -14.37 -0.39
N PHE A 151 -7.11 -14.22 -1.70
CA PHE A 151 -6.04 -14.01 -2.68
C PHE A 151 -5.92 -12.50 -2.96
N LEU A 152 -4.87 -11.90 -2.47
CA LEU A 152 -4.69 -10.45 -2.49
C LEU A 152 -3.49 -10.05 -3.36
N PHE A 153 -3.72 -9.11 -4.25
CA PHE A 153 -2.78 -8.58 -5.22
C PHE A 153 -2.53 -7.09 -4.97
N SER A 154 -1.34 -6.62 -5.28
CA SER A 154 -1.01 -5.19 -5.15
C SER A 154 -1.82 -4.31 -6.10
N GLU A 155 -2.29 -4.87 -7.24
CA GLU A 155 -3.02 -4.17 -8.28
C GLU A 155 -4.25 -4.96 -8.74
N THR A 156 -5.31 -4.25 -9.11
CA THR A 156 -6.58 -4.84 -9.58
C THR A 156 -6.40 -5.65 -10.88
N ASN A 157 -5.51 -5.20 -11.78
CA ASN A 157 -5.23 -5.92 -13.02
C ASN A 157 -4.63 -7.31 -12.75
N ALA A 158 -3.67 -7.41 -11.83
CA ALA A 158 -3.07 -8.70 -11.46
C ALA A 158 -4.10 -9.64 -10.83
N ALA A 159 -4.98 -9.12 -9.96
CA ALA A 159 -6.09 -9.90 -9.42
C ALA A 159 -7.03 -10.43 -10.53
N THR A 160 -7.33 -9.59 -11.53
CA THR A 160 -8.18 -9.97 -12.66
C THR A 160 -7.52 -11.05 -13.52
N GLU A 161 -6.20 -10.94 -13.78
CA GLU A 161 -5.47 -11.96 -14.54
C GLU A 161 -5.41 -13.31 -13.79
N PHE A 162 -5.19 -13.30 -12.49
CA PHE A 162 -5.30 -14.52 -11.68
C PHE A 162 -6.71 -15.11 -11.75
N TRP A 163 -7.75 -14.28 -11.57
CA TRP A 163 -9.14 -14.73 -11.66
C TRP A 163 -9.48 -15.40 -12.99
N LYS A 164 -8.98 -14.85 -14.11
CA LYS A 164 -9.20 -15.43 -15.44
C LYS A 164 -8.68 -16.86 -15.55
N LYS A 165 -7.58 -17.18 -14.88
CA LYS A 165 -6.94 -18.51 -14.91
C LYS A 165 -7.68 -19.58 -14.10
N LEU A 166 -8.54 -19.18 -13.16
CA LEU A 166 -9.35 -20.12 -12.40
C LEU A 166 -10.36 -20.83 -13.29
N SER A 167 -10.57 -22.13 -13.05
CA SER A 167 -11.58 -22.92 -13.74
C SER A 167 -13.02 -22.40 -13.43
N PRO A 168 -13.99 -22.64 -14.30
CA PRO A 168 -15.39 -22.26 -14.05
C PRO A 168 -15.94 -22.85 -12.73
N GLY A 169 -15.58 -24.08 -12.40
CA GLY A 169 -15.99 -24.75 -11.16
C GLY A 169 -15.49 -24.01 -9.92
N LEU A 170 -14.21 -23.60 -9.91
CA LEU A 170 -13.65 -22.82 -8.80
C LEU A 170 -14.33 -21.43 -8.70
N LYS A 171 -14.56 -20.76 -9.82
CA LYS A 171 -15.23 -19.46 -9.83
C LYS A 171 -16.65 -19.47 -9.25
N ALA A 172 -17.30 -20.61 -9.25
CA ALA A 172 -18.67 -20.76 -8.76
C ALA A 172 -18.77 -20.53 -7.22
N SER A 173 -17.72 -20.83 -6.47
CA SER A 173 -17.70 -20.66 -5.01
C SER A 173 -16.94 -19.41 -4.53
N GLY A 174 -16.31 -18.67 -5.45
CA GLY A 174 -15.51 -17.49 -5.13
C GLY A 174 -16.03 -16.21 -5.75
N VAL A 175 -15.34 -15.11 -5.45
CA VAL A 175 -15.65 -13.81 -6.03
C VAL A 175 -14.42 -13.01 -6.38
N LEU A 176 -14.47 -12.35 -7.55
CA LEU A 176 -13.54 -11.25 -7.87
C LEU A 176 -14.10 -9.96 -7.26
N TRP A 177 -13.34 -9.38 -6.32
CA TRP A 177 -13.77 -8.21 -5.57
C TRP A 177 -13.94 -6.99 -6.47
N PRO A 178 -15.13 -6.40 -6.54
CA PRO A 178 -15.41 -5.32 -7.48
C PRO A 178 -14.88 -3.97 -6.97
N SER A 179 -14.75 -3.00 -7.88
CA SER A 179 -14.49 -1.59 -7.52
C SER A 179 -15.74 -0.81 -7.10
N ASN A 180 -16.94 -1.29 -7.43
CA ASN A 180 -18.22 -0.63 -7.11
C ASN A 180 -18.57 -0.82 -5.64
N THR A 181 -18.68 0.27 -4.88
CA THR A 181 -18.92 0.25 -3.43
C THR A 181 -20.27 -0.35 -3.01
N LYS A 182 -21.33 -0.19 -3.82
CA LYS A 182 -22.63 -0.81 -3.54
C LYS A 182 -22.54 -2.33 -3.64
N LYS A 183 -21.90 -2.82 -4.70
CA LYS A 183 -21.68 -4.26 -4.89
C LYS A 183 -20.73 -4.84 -3.85
N GLN A 184 -19.73 -4.05 -3.41
CA GLN A 184 -18.85 -4.45 -2.31
C GLN A 184 -19.62 -4.70 -1.01
N TRP A 185 -20.61 -3.88 -0.70
CA TRP A 185 -21.42 -4.05 0.51
C TRP A 185 -22.24 -5.35 0.52
N GLU A 186 -22.86 -5.69 -0.60
CA GLU A 186 -23.62 -6.95 -0.72
C GLU A 186 -22.68 -8.15 -0.56
N LEU A 187 -21.56 -8.16 -1.29
CA LEU A 187 -20.57 -9.23 -1.19
C LEU A 187 -19.89 -9.30 0.19
N TRP A 188 -19.74 -8.16 0.87
CA TRP A 188 -19.23 -8.11 2.24
C TRP A 188 -20.15 -8.85 3.21
N LYS A 189 -21.47 -8.68 3.06
CA LYS A 189 -22.47 -9.43 3.84
C LYS A 189 -22.44 -10.93 3.51
N GLU A 190 -22.41 -11.27 2.22
CA GLU A 190 -22.34 -12.67 1.76
C GLU A 190 -21.08 -13.39 2.25
N ALA A 191 -19.91 -12.73 2.19
CA ALA A 191 -18.66 -13.29 2.70
C ALA A 191 -18.71 -13.54 4.20
N ARG A 192 -19.26 -12.60 4.95
CA ARG A 192 -19.47 -12.69 6.39
C ARG A 192 -20.42 -13.84 6.77
N GLU A 193 -21.45 -14.09 5.96
CA GLU A 193 -22.42 -15.16 6.16
C GLU A 193 -21.92 -16.55 5.70
N GLY A 194 -20.74 -16.61 5.04
CA GLY A 194 -20.16 -17.86 4.54
C GLY A 194 -20.76 -18.36 3.23
N LYS A 195 -21.41 -17.46 2.46
CA LYS A 195 -21.94 -17.75 1.11
C LYS A 195 -20.85 -17.70 0.05
N ILE A 196 -19.66 -17.19 0.40
CA ILE A 196 -18.48 -17.07 -0.46
C ILE A 196 -17.36 -17.85 0.20
N ASP A 197 -16.75 -18.79 -0.54
CA ASP A 197 -15.65 -19.61 -0.02
C ASP A 197 -14.31 -18.87 -0.08
N PHE A 198 -14.05 -18.10 -1.14
CA PHE A 198 -12.82 -17.34 -1.27
C PHE A 198 -13.01 -16.02 -2.03
N VAL A 199 -12.09 -15.09 -1.81
CA VAL A 199 -12.10 -13.78 -2.45
C VAL A 199 -10.78 -13.54 -3.17
N VAL A 200 -10.85 -13.08 -4.42
CA VAL A 200 -9.70 -12.57 -5.18
C VAL A 200 -9.86 -11.07 -5.30
N GLY A 201 -8.85 -10.29 -4.92
CA GLY A 201 -8.96 -8.84 -5.01
C GLY A 201 -7.64 -8.11 -4.77
N SER A 202 -7.74 -6.78 -4.68
CA SER A 202 -6.62 -5.91 -4.34
C SER A 202 -6.76 -5.38 -2.90
N GLN A 203 -6.08 -4.30 -2.58
CA GLN A 203 -6.11 -3.68 -1.25
C GLN A 203 -7.51 -3.53 -0.64
N SER A 204 -8.53 -3.22 -1.45
CA SER A 204 -9.92 -3.05 -0.98
C SER A 204 -10.56 -4.35 -0.48
N ALA A 205 -10.02 -5.52 -0.85
CA ALA A 205 -10.47 -6.82 -0.36
C ALA A 205 -9.76 -7.26 0.94
N SER A 206 -8.73 -6.52 1.38
CA SER A 206 -7.88 -6.89 2.53
C SER A 206 -8.63 -7.11 3.83
N PHE A 207 -9.80 -6.52 3.99
CA PHE A 207 -10.58 -6.53 5.23
C PHE A 207 -11.98 -7.13 5.08
N VAL A 208 -12.19 -7.90 4.03
CA VAL A 208 -13.43 -8.67 3.86
C VAL A 208 -13.56 -9.69 4.99
N PRO A 209 -14.68 -9.73 5.73
CA PRO A 209 -14.88 -10.62 6.87
C PRO A 209 -15.28 -12.03 6.38
N LEU A 210 -14.36 -12.71 5.73
CA LEU A 210 -14.62 -14.02 5.17
C LEU A 210 -14.80 -15.05 6.28
N LYS A 211 -15.96 -15.70 6.32
CA LYS A 211 -16.27 -16.73 7.33
C LYS A 211 -15.27 -17.87 7.26
N GLY A 212 -14.72 -18.26 8.42
CA GLY A 212 -13.69 -19.30 8.49
C GLY A 212 -12.37 -18.90 7.83
N LEU A 213 -11.93 -17.66 7.97
CA LEU A 213 -10.66 -17.18 7.39
C LEU A 213 -9.50 -18.08 7.81
N SER A 214 -9.01 -18.89 6.89
CA SER A 214 -7.98 -19.90 7.10
C SER A 214 -6.67 -19.59 6.37
N ARG A 215 -6.71 -18.72 5.36
CA ARG A 215 -5.53 -18.41 4.53
C ARG A 215 -5.59 -17.01 3.94
N ILE A 216 -4.44 -16.35 3.96
CA ILE A 216 -4.23 -15.06 3.27
C ILE A 216 -3.03 -15.19 2.35
N VAL A 217 -3.24 -15.03 1.04
CA VAL A 217 -2.18 -14.98 0.02
C VAL A 217 -1.91 -13.51 -0.30
N VAL A 218 -0.65 -13.10 -0.22
CA VAL A 218 -0.19 -11.75 -0.55
C VAL A 218 0.79 -11.86 -1.72
N GLU A 219 0.29 -11.59 -2.92
CA GLU A 219 1.08 -11.63 -4.14
C GLU A 219 1.87 -10.35 -4.34
N ASP A 220 3.10 -10.50 -4.84
CA ASP A 220 4.06 -9.41 -5.04
C ASP A 220 4.24 -8.55 -3.78
N GLU A 221 4.64 -9.22 -2.68
CA GLU A 221 4.70 -8.63 -1.35
C GLU A 221 5.66 -7.44 -1.24
N ILE A 222 6.61 -7.33 -2.19
CA ILE A 222 7.57 -6.22 -2.30
C ILE A 222 6.96 -4.98 -2.97
N SER A 223 5.84 -5.12 -3.67
CA SER A 223 5.24 -4.05 -4.46
C SER A 223 4.97 -2.80 -3.63
N GLY A 224 5.34 -1.63 -4.17
CA GLY A 224 4.96 -0.33 -3.62
C GLY A 224 3.45 -0.13 -3.54
N GLY A 225 2.67 -0.88 -4.33
CA GLY A 225 1.21 -0.90 -4.29
C GLY A 225 0.65 -1.29 -2.91
N TRP A 226 1.38 -2.05 -2.11
CA TRP A 226 0.98 -2.41 -0.74
C TRP A 226 1.14 -1.27 0.28
N ARG A 227 1.63 -0.12 -0.12
CA ARG A 227 1.76 1.04 0.77
C ARG A 227 0.53 1.93 0.66
N SER A 228 -0.09 2.26 1.79
CA SER A 228 -1.18 3.24 1.85
C SER A 228 -0.71 4.60 1.36
N GLN A 229 -1.50 5.23 0.46
CA GLN A 229 -1.24 6.58 -0.06
C GLN A 229 -1.83 7.68 0.82
N LYS A 230 -2.66 7.33 1.79
CA LYS A 230 -3.34 8.25 2.71
C LYS A 230 -2.85 8.04 4.13
N ALA A 231 -2.92 9.08 4.95
CA ALA A 231 -2.61 9.00 6.37
C ALA A 231 -3.68 8.17 7.14
N PRO A 232 -3.25 7.33 8.08
CA PRO A 232 -1.85 6.98 8.40
C PRO A 232 -1.19 6.18 7.27
N VAL A 233 0.09 6.44 7.01
CA VAL A 233 0.85 5.70 6.01
C VAL A 233 1.29 4.37 6.62
N PHE A 234 0.80 3.26 6.07
CA PHE A 234 1.11 1.91 6.52
C PHE A 234 1.33 0.97 5.33
N HIS A 235 1.83 -0.22 5.63
CA HIS A 235 2.01 -1.28 4.63
C HIS A 235 0.96 -2.38 4.85
N TYR A 236 0.10 -2.62 3.86
CA TYR A 236 -0.97 -3.63 3.96
C TYR A 236 -0.45 -5.01 4.34
N ARG A 237 0.70 -5.47 3.78
CA ARG A 237 1.30 -6.75 4.15
C ARG A 237 1.48 -6.90 5.67
N SER A 238 1.92 -5.85 6.37
CA SER A 238 2.10 -5.91 7.82
C SER A 238 0.77 -6.08 8.57
N VAL A 239 -0.28 -5.42 8.09
CA VAL A 239 -1.62 -5.54 8.65
C VAL A 239 -2.22 -6.91 8.36
N LEU A 240 -2.01 -7.43 7.15
CA LEU A 240 -2.46 -8.76 6.75
C LEU A 240 -1.76 -9.87 7.53
N ALA A 241 -0.47 -9.71 7.83
CA ALA A 241 0.27 -10.64 8.68
C ALA A 241 -0.28 -10.65 10.12
N ALA A 242 -0.60 -9.47 10.69
CA ALA A 242 -1.26 -9.38 11.98
C ALA A 242 -2.66 -10.02 11.95
N ARG A 243 -3.46 -9.75 10.90
CA ARG A 243 -4.77 -10.36 10.73
C ARG A 243 -4.71 -11.88 10.64
N ALA A 244 -3.78 -12.41 9.82
CA ALA A 244 -3.57 -13.86 9.72
C ALA A 244 -3.19 -14.47 11.08
N ASN A 245 -2.35 -13.79 11.86
CA ASN A 245 -1.99 -14.24 13.21
C ASN A 245 -3.20 -14.26 14.17
N PHE A 246 -4.05 -13.23 14.15
CA PHE A 246 -5.26 -13.20 14.98
C PHE A 246 -6.30 -14.24 14.55
N ALA A 247 -6.40 -14.50 13.24
CA ALA A 247 -7.26 -15.56 12.70
C ALA A 247 -6.70 -16.97 12.89
N LYS A 248 -5.45 -17.13 13.33
CA LYS A 248 -4.71 -18.42 13.31
C LYS A 248 -4.62 -19.01 11.90
N ALA A 249 -4.63 -18.14 10.88
CA ALA A 249 -4.62 -18.48 9.48
C ALA A 249 -3.19 -18.66 8.92
N GLU A 250 -3.07 -19.37 7.83
CA GLU A 250 -1.84 -19.45 7.04
C GLU A 250 -1.64 -18.16 6.24
N LEU A 251 -0.44 -17.57 6.31
CA LEU A 251 -0.02 -16.46 5.47
C LEU A 251 0.92 -16.97 4.39
N ILE A 252 0.56 -16.76 3.11
CA ILE A 252 1.42 -17.08 1.98
C ILE A 252 1.95 -15.76 1.39
N LEU A 253 3.26 -15.57 1.43
CA LEU A 253 3.93 -14.42 0.82
C LEU A 253 4.58 -14.86 -0.48
N GLY A 254 4.33 -14.13 -1.56
CA GLY A 254 4.90 -14.46 -2.84
C GLY A 254 5.27 -13.27 -3.70
N GLY A 255 5.81 -13.58 -4.87
CA GLY A 255 6.28 -12.61 -5.85
C GLY A 255 7.44 -13.16 -6.68
N ARG A 256 8.04 -12.31 -7.50
CA ARG A 256 9.24 -12.68 -8.27
C ARG A 256 10.47 -12.82 -7.41
N MET A 257 10.57 -12.00 -6.37
CA MET A 257 11.65 -12.02 -5.39
C MET A 257 11.12 -11.57 -4.03
N PRO A 258 11.71 -12.04 -2.93
CA PRO A 258 11.36 -11.58 -1.60
C PRO A 258 11.88 -10.16 -1.32
N SER A 259 11.19 -9.42 -0.45
CA SER A 259 11.78 -8.23 0.17
C SER A 259 12.99 -8.62 1.04
N SER A 260 13.89 -7.68 1.29
CA SER A 260 15.07 -7.92 2.13
C SER A 260 14.70 -8.45 3.52
N LYS A 261 13.60 -7.96 4.10
CA LYS A 261 13.11 -8.44 5.40
C LYS A 261 12.66 -9.89 5.35
N VAL A 262 11.93 -10.28 4.31
CA VAL A 262 11.46 -11.67 4.13
C VAL A 262 12.64 -12.57 3.79
N PHE A 263 13.55 -12.11 2.91
CA PHE A 263 14.76 -12.85 2.53
C PHE A 263 15.59 -13.30 3.75
N LEU A 264 15.71 -12.44 4.76
CA LEU A 264 16.43 -12.79 6.00
C LEU A 264 15.69 -13.83 6.85
N GLN A 265 14.42 -14.07 6.62
CA GLN A 265 13.58 -15.03 7.33
C GLN A 265 13.40 -16.34 6.56
N LEU A 266 13.78 -16.38 5.27
CA LEU A 266 13.68 -17.60 4.45
C LEU A 266 14.62 -18.67 4.99
N PRO A 267 14.18 -19.96 4.99
CA PRO A 267 15.07 -21.08 5.18
C PRO A 267 16.22 -21.04 4.16
N LYS A 268 17.45 -21.30 4.61
CA LYS A 268 18.65 -21.22 3.74
C LYS A 268 18.55 -22.18 2.52
N GLU A 269 17.79 -23.22 2.65
CA GLU A 269 17.55 -24.25 1.61
C GLU A 269 16.65 -23.72 0.48
N GLU A 270 15.75 -22.78 0.79
CA GLU A 270 14.86 -22.16 -0.19
C GLU A 270 15.53 -21.02 -0.98
N ILE A 271 16.69 -20.57 -0.51
CA ILE A 271 17.51 -19.60 -1.24
C ILE A 271 18.21 -20.36 -2.37
N ASN A 272 17.48 -20.69 -3.42
CA ASN A 272 18.09 -21.16 -4.64
C ASN A 272 19.08 -20.09 -5.10
N LYS A 273 20.36 -20.44 -5.10
CA LYS A 273 21.43 -19.71 -5.81
C LYS A 273 21.16 -19.85 -7.31
N LYS A 274 20.07 -19.25 -7.80
CA LYS A 274 19.91 -19.08 -9.24
C LYS A 274 21.13 -18.28 -9.68
N ASN A 275 21.92 -18.86 -10.57
CA ASN A 275 23.05 -18.21 -11.19
C ASN A 275 22.60 -16.81 -11.62
N ILE A 276 23.34 -15.77 -11.23
CA ILE A 276 23.15 -14.43 -11.74
C ILE A 276 23.10 -14.58 -13.25
N ASP A 277 21.97 -14.20 -13.84
CA ASP A 277 21.76 -14.28 -15.27
C ASP A 277 22.90 -13.51 -15.96
N ASN A 278 23.68 -14.19 -16.81
CA ASN A 278 24.78 -13.58 -17.56
C ASN A 278 24.32 -12.42 -18.48
N ARG A 279 23.00 -12.20 -18.56
CA ARG A 279 22.39 -11.03 -19.22
C ARG A 279 22.39 -9.76 -18.39
N LEU A 280 22.75 -9.81 -17.09
CA LEU A 280 22.85 -8.63 -16.23
C LEU A 280 24.26 -8.07 -16.25
N ILE A 281 24.39 -6.82 -16.66
CA ILE A 281 25.66 -6.08 -16.67
C ILE A 281 25.59 -5.02 -15.57
N PHE A 282 26.39 -5.20 -14.52
CA PHE A 282 26.53 -4.21 -13.45
C PHE A 282 27.68 -3.27 -13.77
N VAL A 283 27.42 -1.98 -13.72
CA VAL A 283 28.43 -0.95 -13.93
C VAL A 283 28.68 -0.20 -12.63
N ASN A 284 29.92 -0.19 -12.17
CA ASN A 284 30.31 0.62 -11.02
C ASN A 284 30.33 2.09 -11.41
N LEU A 285 29.47 2.90 -10.82
CA LEU A 285 29.38 4.34 -11.11
C LEU A 285 30.62 5.14 -10.67
N HIS A 286 31.47 4.59 -9.80
CA HIS A 286 32.72 5.21 -9.36
C HIS A 286 33.93 4.84 -10.23
N ASP A 287 33.77 3.91 -11.16
CA ASP A 287 34.82 3.55 -12.10
C ASP A 287 34.75 4.43 -13.35
N SER A 288 35.62 5.45 -13.39
CA SER A 288 35.69 6.39 -14.50
C SER A 288 36.04 5.73 -15.84
N SER A 289 36.69 4.58 -15.85
CA SER A 289 37.04 3.84 -17.08
C SER A 289 35.80 3.30 -17.81
N SER A 290 34.74 3.06 -17.08
CA SER A 290 33.46 2.58 -17.59
C SER A 290 32.64 3.66 -18.33
N PHE A 291 33.09 4.92 -18.30
CA PHE A 291 32.37 6.04 -18.91
C PHE A 291 33.18 6.67 -20.06
N PRO A 292 32.53 7.27 -21.07
CA PRO A 292 33.18 8.15 -22.03
C PRO A 292 33.82 9.34 -21.29
N VAL A 293 34.92 9.85 -21.81
CA VAL A 293 35.70 10.96 -21.19
C VAL A 293 34.82 12.18 -20.90
N ASP A 294 33.87 12.46 -21.79
CA ASP A 294 32.95 13.60 -21.66
C ASP A 294 31.83 13.37 -20.64
N ALA A 295 31.51 12.11 -20.32
CA ALA A 295 30.40 11.79 -19.42
C ALA A 295 30.74 12.07 -17.93
N VAL A 296 32.01 12.11 -17.58
CA VAL A 296 32.46 12.40 -16.22
C VAL A 296 32.11 13.83 -15.79
N LYS A 297 32.02 14.76 -16.75
CA LYS A 297 31.66 16.16 -16.49
C LYS A 297 30.15 16.38 -16.29
N ASP A 298 29.29 15.53 -16.88
CA ASP A 298 27.86 15.80 -17.01
C ASP A 298 26.99 15.18 -15.92
N SER A 299 27.52 14.48 -14.94
CA SER A 299 26.77 13.77 -13.87
C SER A 299 25.70 12.77 -14.36
N LEU A 300 25.67 12.45 -15.66
CA LEU A 300 24.79 11.45 -16.26
C LEU A 300 25.52 10.11 -16.35
N PRO A 301 25.03 9.03 -15.75
CA PRO A 301 25.68 7.74 -15.74
C PRO A 301 25.45 6.96 -17.04
N ILE A 302 25.82 7.52 -18.18
CA ILE A 302 25.75 6.86 -19.50
C ILE A 302 27.05 6.11 -19.72
N SER A 303 27.07 4.83 -19.36
CA SER A 303 28.27 4.00 -19.43
C SER A 303 28.55 3.48 -20.85
N LYS A 304 29.84 3.14 -21.13
CA LYS A 304 30.24 2.49 -22.37
C LYS A 304 29.47 1.19 -22.64
N PRO A 305 29.28 0.29 -21.65
CA PRO A 305 28.42 -0.89 -21.83
C PRO A 305 26.97 -0.53 -22.23
N LEU A 306 26.36 0.48 -21.61
CA LEU A 306 25.00 0.92 -21.96
C LEU A 306 24.90 1.38 -23.41
N ILE A 307 25.89 2.15 -23.88
CA ILE A 307 25.96 2.62 -25.28
C ILE A 307 26.10 1.41 -26.21
N ARG A 308 27.04 0.51 -25.93
CA ARG A 308 27.30 -0.67 -26.75
C ARG A 308 26.06 -1.54 -26.91
N GLU A 309 25.42 -1.91 -25.77
CA GLU A 309 24.23 -2.75 -25.78
C GLU A 309 23.04 -2.09 -26.49
N THR A 310 22.93 -0.75 -26.38
CA THR A 310 21.90 0.00 -27.09
C THR A 310 22.11 -0.07 -28.62
N LEU A 311 23.35 0.05 -29.09
CA LEU A 311 23.69 -0.10 -30.50
C LEU A 311 23.43 -1.52 -30.99
N THR A 312 23.85 -2.53 -30.24
CA THR A 312 23.61 -3.96 -30.54
C THR A 312 22.11 -4.28 -30.63
N CYS A 313 21.29 -3.75 -29.70
CA CYS A 313 19.83 -3.90 -29.77
C CYS A 313 19.28 -3.36 -31.08
N ARG A 314 19.76 -2.20 -31.51
CA ARG A 314 19.34 -1.57 -32.75
C ARG A 314 19.76 -2.37 -34.00
N GLU A 315 21.01 -2.78 -34.09
CA GLU A 315 21.52 -3.61 -35.18
C GLU A 315 20.70 -4.89 -35.38
N ASN A 316 20.19 -5.44 -34.27
CA ASN A 316 19.31 -6.59 -34.27
C ASN A 316 17.80 -6.26 -34.39
N GLY A 317 17.45 -5.03 -34.77
CA GLY A 317 16.05 -4.60 -34.93
C GLY A 317 15.24 -4.61 -33.62
N ARG A 318 15.88 -4.57 -32.46
CA ARG A 318 15.24 -4.59 -31.13
C ARG A 318 15.18 -3.19 -30.51
N TRP A 319 14.31 -3.02 -29.51
CA TRP A 319 14.18 -1.80 -28.73
C TRP A 319 15.09 -1.82 -27.51
N ALA A 320 15.72 -0.69 -27.21
CA ALA A 320 16.40 -0.45 -25.94
C ALA A 320 15.60 0.55 -25.10
N PHE A 321 15.32 0.21 -23.85
CA PHE A 321 14.58 1.08 -22.90
C PHE A 321 15.55 1.59 -21.83
N TRP A 322 15.68 2.92 -21.76
CA TRP A 322 16.42 3.58 -20.70
C TRP A 322 15.47 4.11 -19.64
N ILE A 323 15.68 3.69 -18.40
CA ILE A 323 14.81 4.04 -17.29
C ILE A 323 15.59 4.95 -16.33
N LEU A 324 15.03 6.15 -16.09
CA LEU A 324 15.53 7.11 -15.11
C LEU A 324 14.33 7.65 -14.31
N ASP A 325 14.35 7.52 -12.98
CA ASP A 325 13.23 7.90 -12.11
C ASP A 325 13.20 9.41 -11.76
N ARG A 326 13.94 10.24 -12.47
CA ARG A 326 13.98 11.69 -12.29
C ARG A 326 13.35 12.44 -13.46
N LYS A 327 12.25 13.14 -13.19
CA LYS A 327 11.55 13.99 -14.15
C LYS A 327 12.24 15.36 -14.29
N GLY A 328 12.03 16.02 -15.44
CA GLY A 328 12.57 17.35 -15.74
C GLY A 328 13.97 17.30 -16.34
N TYR A 329 14.58 18.48 -16.45
CA TYR A 329 15.94 18.64 -16.94
C TYR A 329 16.97 18.36 -15.83
N ALA A 330 16.76 19.00 -14.66
CA ALA A 330 17.57 18.75 -13.48
C ALA A 330 16.73 18.76 -12.21
N GLY A 331 17.17 18.01 -11.19
CA GLY A 331 16.52 17.93 -9.90
C GLY A 331 16.63 19.20 -9.08
N GLU A 332 17.72 19.94 -9.26
CA GLU A 332 18.00 21.21 -8.59
C GLU A 332 18.72 22.16 -9.54
N LEU A 333 18.54 23.45 -9.33
CA LEU A 333 19.33 24.52 -9.94
C LEU A 333 20.32 25.05 -8.90
N TYR A 334 21.58 25.09 -9.25
CA TYR A 334 22.71 25.40 -8.37
C TYR A 334 23.52 26.54 -8.96
N CYS A 335 24.01 27.44 -8.11
CA CYS A 335 24.93 28.49 -8.53
C CYS A 335 26.35 28.08 -8.23
N SER A 336 27.21 28.00 -9.24
CA SER A 336 28.63 27.68 -9.08
C SER A 336 29.44 28.80 -8.44
N ASP A 337 28.97 30.07 -8.53
CA ASP A 337 29.68 31.21 -7.91
C ASP A 337 29.58 31.23 -6.40
N CYS A 338 28.40 31.00 -5.82
CA CYS A 338 28.18 31.08 -4.38
C CYS A 338 27.92 29.76 -3.69
N GLY A 339 27.87 28.67 -4.41
CA GLY A 339 27.69 27.33 -3.86
C GLY A 339 26.27 27.02 -3.35
N LYS A 340 25.25 27.82 -3.69
CA LYS A 340 23.88 27.66 -3.18
C LYS A 340 22.93 27.07 -4.23
N SER A 341 22.13 26.11 -3.80
CA SER A 341 20.98 25.66 -4.60
C SER A 341 19.82 26.63 -4.46
N LEU A 342 19.12 26.87 -5.56
CA LEU A 342 17.93 27.72 -5.56
C LEU A 342 16.79 27.05 -4.80
N ARG A 343 16.18 27.79 -3.89
CA ARG A 343 15.09 27.35 -3.05
C ARG A 343 13.79 28.07 -3.36
N CYS A 344 12.69 27.40 -3.12
CA CYS A 344 11.36 27.98 -3.30
C CYS A 344 11.14 29.16 -2.34
N ALA A 345 10.80 30.32 -2.87
CA ALA A 345 10.52 31.50 -2.06
C ALA A 345 9.31 31.32 -1.12
N ASN A 346 8.37 30.42 -1.47
CA ASN A 346 7.15 30.19 -0.69
C ASN A 346 7.36 29.20 0.47
N CYS A 347 8.19 28.16 0.32
CA CYS A 347 8.31 27.09 1.35
C CYS A 347 9.74 26.61 1.61
N GLY A 348 10.76 27.21 1.00
CA GLY A 348 12.15 26.80 1.15
C GLY A 348 12.51 25.44 0.49
N GLY A 349 11.55 24.77 -0.13
CA GLY A 349 11.74 23.45 -0.74
C GLY A 349 12.60 23.49 -2.00
N VAL A 350 13.01 22.30 -2.45
CA VAL A 350 13.82 22.13 -3.66
C VAL A 350 13.03 22.51 -4.90
N MET A 351 13.66 23.24 -5.82
CA MET A 351 13.10 23.64 -7.10
C MET A 351 13.68 22.77 -8.21
N ARG A 352 12.81 22.03 -8.92
CA ARG A 352 13.16 21.23 -10.08
C ARG A 352 13.14 22.08 -11.34
N TRP A 353 14.16 21.95 -12.17
CA TRP A 353 14.24 22.59 -13.49
C TRP A 353 13.49 21.78 -14.55
N GLU A 354 12.52 22.43 -15.19
CA GLU A 354 11.75 21.91 -16.34
C GLU A 354 12.12 22.75 -17.59
N GLU A 355 13.13 22.29 -18.34
CA GLU A 355 13.67 23.07 -19.48
C GLU A 355 12.63 23.25 -20.59
N ARG A 356 11.87 22.21 -20.93
CA ARG A 356 10.80 22.30 -21.94
C ARG A 356 9.75 23.37 -21.63
N ARG A 357 9.54 23.65 -20.35
CA ARG A 357 8.55 24.62 -19.87
C ARG A 357 9.18 25.94 -19.44
N LYS A 358 10.49 26.06 -19.60
CA LYS A 358 11.28 27.26 -19.22
C LYS A 358 10.95 27.74 -17.80
N ARG A 359 10.90 26.81 -16.83
CA ARG A 359 10.50 27.16 -15.46
C ARG A 359 11.14 26.26 -14.41
N LEU A 360 11.09 26.75 -13.18
CA LEU A 360 11.33 25.95 -11.98
C LEU A 360 10.01 25.56 -11.33
N SER A 361 9.91 24.34 -10.80
CA SER A 361 8.74 23.82 -10.10
C SER A 361 9.13 23.30 -8.72
N CYS A 362 8.50 23.79 -7.68
CA CYS A 362 8.72 23.32 -6.32
C CYS A 362 8.16 21.90 -6.14
N LEU A 363 8.96 20.97 -5.62
CA LEU A 363 8.53 19.61 -5.35
C LEU A 363 7.53 19.51 -4.19
N SER A 364 7.60 20.44 -3.23
CA SER A 364 6.76 20.42 -2.02
C SER A 364 5.43 21.16 -2.22
N CYS A 365 5.45 22.47 -2.46
CA CYS A 365 4.23 23.28 -2.52
C CYS A 365 3.68 23.52 -3.93
N LYS A 366 4.34 22.95 -4.97
CA LYS A 366 3.95 23.08 -6.39
C LYS A 366 4.05 24.50 -6.95
N ASN A 367 4.63 25.44 -6.21
CA ASN A 367 4.92 26.78 -6.71
C ASN A 367 5.78 26.72 -7.97
N ARG A 368 5.56 27.63 -8.92
CA ARG A 368 6.23 27.67 -10.21
C ARG A 368 6.78 29.06 -10.47
N THR A 369 8.02 29.16 -10.89
CA THR A 369 8.69 30.43 -11.22
C THR A 369 9.46 30.29 -12.53
N PRO A 370 9.65 31.36 -13.29
CA PRO A 370 10.60 31.37 -14.39
C PRO A 370 12.00 30.97 -13.91
N ILE A 371 12.84 30.52 -14.83
CA ILE A 371 14.26 30.29 -14.58
C ILE A 371 14.91 31.67 -14.48
N PRO A 372 15.58 32.02 -13.38
CA PRO A 372 16.24 33.31 -13.27
C PRO A 372 17.47 33.36 -14.15
N GLU A 373 17.77 34.52 -14.75
CA GLU A 373 18.99 34.73 -15.55
C GLU A 373 20.23 34.76 -14.66
N ASN A 374 20.11 35.28 -13.45
CA ASN A 374 21.19 35.36 -12.48
C ASN A 374 20.79 34.77 -11.13
N CYS A 375 21.76 34.37 -10.34
CA CYS A 375 21.54 33.82 -9.01
C CYS A 375 20.85 34.83 -8.09
N PRO A 376 19.67 34.52 -7.50
CA PRO A 376 18.98 35.45 -6.58
C PRO A 376 19.76 35.75 -5.30
N SER A 377 20.80 34.91 -4.97
CA SER A 377 21.56 35.10 -3.73
C SER A 377 22.82 35.94 -3.90
N CYS A 378 23.51 35.87 -5.06
CA CYS A 378 24.77 36.57 -5.26
C CYS A 378 24.84 37.39 -6.54
N GLY A 379 23.81 37.31 -7.41
CA GLY A 379 23.77 38.00 -8.72
C GLY A 379 24.63 37.33 -9.79
N GLY A 380 25.33 36.24 -9.48
CA GLY A 380 26.22 35.56 -10.43
C GLY A 380 25.45 34.89 -11.58
N PRO A 381 26.03 34.87 -12.80
CA PRO A 381 25.35 34.34 -14.00
C PRO A 381 25.44 32.82 -14.13
N PHE A 382 26.31 32.13 -13.38
CA PHE A 382 26.57 30.72 -13.57
C PHE A 382 25.62 29.83 -12.79
N LEU A 383 24.47 29.53 -13.42
CA LEU A 383 23.46 28.63 -12.87
C LEU A 383 23.52 27.27 -13.59
N GLU A 384 23.72 26.21 -12.85
CA GLU A 384 23.89 24.86 -13.35
C GLU A 384 22.82 23.92 -12.81
N GLY A 385 22.37 22.97 -13.66
CA GLY A 385 21.47 21.90 -13.23
C GLY A 385 22.23 20.76 -12.60
N ILE A 386 21.94 20.42 -11.36
CA ILE A 386 22.47 19.23 -10.70
C ILE A 386 21.41 18.13 -10.61
N ARG A 387 21.87 16.88 -10.53
CA ARG A 387 21.00 15.69 -10.59
C ARG A 387 20.17 15.66 -11.88
N PRO A 388 20.80 15.48 -13.04
CA PRO A 388 20.12 15.53 -14.33
C PRO A 388 18.96 14.54 -14.39
N GLY A 389 17.89 14.97 -15.05
CA GLY A 389 16.65 14.21 -15.19
C GLY A 389 16.44 13.68 -16.62
N LEU A 390 15.24 13.19 -16.89
CA LEU A 390 14.88 12.54 -18.14
C LEU A 390 15.01 13.46 -19.36
N GLU A 391 14.82 14.78 -19.21
CA GLU A 391 14.97 15.74 -20.30
C GLU A 391 16.45 15.85 -20.72
N ALA A 392 17.35 16.03 -19.75
CA ALA A 392 18.80 16.07 -20.02
C ALA A 392 19.32 14.73 -20.56
N LEU A 393 18.85 13.60 -20.00
CA LEU A 393 19.19 12.27 -20.51
C LEU A 393 18.78 12.10 -21.97
N SER A 394 17.59 12.58 -22.35
CA SER A 394 17.10 12.48 -23.72
C SER A 394 17.92 13.32 -24.70
N GLU A 395 18.29 14.54 -24.31
CA GLU A 395 19.13 15.41 -25.13
C GLU A 395 20.52 14.77 -25.35
N ARG A 396 21.12 14.25 -24.26
CA ARG A 396 22.41 13.58 -24.36
C ARG A 396 22.36 12.32 -25.23
N ALA A 397 21.31 11.51 -25.04
CA ALA A 397 21.12 10.31 -25.87
C ALA A 397 20.94 10.66 -27.37
N LEU A 398 20.22 11.74 -27.70
CA LEU A 398 20.10 12.23 -29.07
C LEU A 398 21.46 12.63 -29.65
N LEU A 399 22.33 13.26 -28.89
CA LEU A 399 23.68 13.62 -29.31
C LEU A 399 24.55 12.38 -29.57
N ILE A 400 24.46 11.36 -28.71
CA ILE A 400 25.25 10.11 -28.83
C ILE A 400 24.77 9.29 -30.04
N PHE A 401 23.46 9.11 -30.18
CA PHE A 401 22.91 8.16 -31.14
C PHE A 401 22.48 8.81 -32.48
N LYS A 402 22.33 10.13 -32.51
CA LYS A 402 21.89 10.91 -33.69
C LYS A 402 20.55 10.43 -34.30
N TYR A 403 19.63 9.89 -33.48
CA TYR A 403 18.35 9.33 -33.93
C TYR A 403 17.16 9.82 -33.10
N ASN A 404 15.95 9.63 -33.66
CA ASN A 404 14.71 9.90 -32.97
C ASN A 404 14.53 8.98 -31.76
N ILE A 405 14.54 9.55 -30.59
CA ILE A 405 14.25 8.89 -29.31
C ILE A 405 12.77 9.16 -28.96
N LYS A 406 11.97 8.11 -28.85
CA LYS A 406 10.61 8.25 -28.37
C LYS A 406 10.64 8.35 -26.84
N LYS A 407 10.01 9.39 -26.28
CA LYS A 407 9.73 9.51 -24.85
C LYS A 407 8.36 8.89 -24.60
N LEU A 408 8.29 7.91 -23.71
CA LEU A 408 7.06 7.32 -23.22
C LEU A 408 6.50 8.13 -22.04
#